data_6056e8fdebffa77d95f90563dbe620c4
#
_entry.id   6056e8fdebffa77d95f90563dbe620c4
#
_cell.length_a   1.000
_cell.length_b   1.000
_cell.length_c   1.000
_cell.angle_alpha   90.00
_cell.angle_beta   90.00
_cell.angle_gamma   90.00
#
_symmetry.space_group_name_H-M   'P 1'
#
loop_
_entity.id
_entity.type
_entity.pdbx_description
1 polymer ?
#
loop_
_entity_poly.entity_id
_entity_poly.type
_entity_poly.pdbx_seq_one_letter_code
_entity_poly.pdbx_strand_id
1 'polypeptide(L)'
;MPQFYTGEALADKLYDIIWNAKKELLILSPFIHLDDYCKEVFKNYKHDPELEVVLVFGKNEREAGKSLNKNDLDFFKGFKNITIIYCKDLHAKFYSNEKEGLLTSLNLLDKCMENNIEYGIYFTNSLSPIDKLYSEAVGYTNEVIMTSPCVYVKRPHYKKEFLGLKKTYLSSEVLWDVTDELYQNRKYTKKLYSDFKGEINITKELKPNREEFNNTVNEVKKEYNKSRVYDNSNSYHQEYGYCIRTGVRIPFDVKKPFSYEAYQTWAIFENWNYRENYCHKTGKESNGRTSMANPIL
;
A
#
# COMPACT_ATOMS: atom_id res chain seq x y z
N MET A 1 -1.11 3.37 24.95
CA MET A 1 -2.06 2.38 25.54
C MET A 1 -2.93 1.81 24.42
N PRO A 2 -3.24 0.52 24.43
CA PRO A 2 -4.14 -0.10 23.47
C PRO A 2 -5.53 0.54 23.46
N GLN A 3 -6.14 0.64 22.29
CA GLN A 3 -7.46 1.21 22.08
C GLN A 3 -8.33 0.25 21.29
N PHE A 4 -9.61 0.15 21.65
CA PHE A 4 -10.57 -0.73 20.99
C PHE A 4 -11.36 0.04 19.93
N TYR A 5 -11.47 -0.51 18.73
CA TYR A 5 -12.16 0.08 17.59
C TYR A 5 -13.16 -0.90 16.96
N THR A 6 -14.23 -0.38 16.39
CA THR A 6 -15.24 -1.11 15.64
C THR A 6 -15.73 -0.29 14.45
N GLY A 7 -16.39 -0.93 13.47
CA GLY A 7 -17.02 -0.26 12.35
C GLY A 7 -16.05 0.61 11.52
N GLU A 8 -16.52 1.78 11.08
CA GLU A 8 -15.74 2.70 10.24
C GLU A 8 -14.45 3.16 10.91
N ALA A 9 -14.47 3.44 12.22
CA ALA A 9 -13.28 3.86 12.95
C ALA A 9 -12.18 2.79 12.98
N LEU A 10 -12.54 1.50 12.91
CA LEU A 10 -11.60 0.40 12.76
C LEU A 10 -10.95 0.41 11.37
N ALA A 11 -11.78 0.63 10.35
CA ALA A 11 -11.32 0.75 8.98
C ALA A 11 -10.35 1.91 8.78
N ASP A 12 -10.69 3.07 9.34
CA ASP A 12 -9.82 4.24 9.29
C ASP A 12 -8.46 3.93 9.91
N LYS A 13 -8.43 3.20 11.04
CA LYS A 13 -7.16 2.80 11.68
C LYS A 13 -6.33 1.86 10.81
N LEU A 14 -6.96 0.95 10.08
CA LEU A 14 -6.26 0.12 9.09
C LEU A 14 -5.62 0.97 7.99
N TYR A 15 -6.37 1.91 7.43
CA TYR A 15 -5.88 2.80 6.39
C TYR A 15 -4.80 3.76 6.89
N ASP A 16 -4.94 4.26 8.13
CA ASP A 16 -3.90 5.09 8.78
C ASP A 16 -2.57 4.34 8.88
N ILE A 17 -2.58 3.06 9.30
CA ILE A 17 -1.39 2.23 9.41
C ILE A 17 -0.71 2.06 8.05
N ILE A 18 -1.49 1.78 7.00
CA ILE A 18 -0.97 1.66 5.65
C ILE A 18 -0.41 3.02 5.18
N TRP A 19 -1.16 4.09 5.37
CA TRP A 19 -0.79 5.44 4.93
C TRP A 19 0.43 6.02 5.65
N ASN A 20 0.65 5.66 6.91
CA ASN A 20 1.74 6.20 7.73
C ASN A 20 3.03 5.38 7.64
N ALA A 21 3.02 4.24 6.96
CA ALA A 21 4.19 3.39 6.80
C ALA A 21 5.31 4.12 6.04
N LYS A 22 6.55 4.06 6.55
CA LYS A 22 7.71 4.70 5.92
C LYS A 22 8.89 3.77 5.70
N LYS A 23 9.02 2.73 6.52
CA LYS A 23 10.15 1.80 6.47
C LYS A 23 9.70 0.38 6.28
N GLU A 24 8.65 -0.01 6.98
CA GLU A 24 8.12 -1.37 6.97
C GLU A 24 6.59 -1.32 7.02
N LEU A 25 5.96 -2.19 6.25
CA LEU A 25 4.53 -2.43 6.29
C LEU A 25 4.30 -3.94 6.34
N LEU A 26 3.81 -4.45 7.48
CA LEU A 26 3.46 -5.84 7.69
C LEU A 26 1.95 -6.02 7.50
N ILE A 27 1.58 -6.90 6.60
CA ILE A 27 0.18 -7.23 6.30
C ILE A 27 0.00 -8.73 6.44
N LEU A 28 -0.72 -9.15 7.47
CA LEU A 28 -1.16 -10.52 7.65
C LEU A 28 -2.67 -10.58 7.49
N SER A 29 -3.13 -11.23 6.45
CA SER A 29 -4.56 -11.44 6.21
C SER A 29 -4.80 -12.74 5.47
N PRO A 30 -5.62 -13.66 5.99
CA PRO A 30 -5.95 -14.91 5.30
C PRO A 30 -6.55 -14.68 3.92
N PHE A 31 -7.36 -13.65 3.80
CA PHE A 31 -8.04 -13.26 2.56
C PHE A 31 -7.73 -11.80 2.25
N ILE A 32 -7.39 -11.55 1.01
CA ILE A 32 -7.04 -10.22 0.49
C ILE A 32 -7.80 -10.00 -0.80
N HIS A 33 -8.54 -8.92 -0.85
CA HIS A 33 -9.20 -8.42 -2.05
C HIS A 33 -9.25 -6.91 -1.99
N LEU A 34 -8.61 -6.25 -2.95
CA LEU A 34 -8.44 -4.81 -2.95
C LEU A 34 -9.51 -4.15 -3.83
N ASP A 35 -10.28 -3.26 -3.23
CA ASP A 35 -11.08 -2.32 -3.98
C ASP A 35 -10.22 -1.17 -4.54
N ASP A 36 -10.84 -0.30 -5.33
CA ASP A 36 -10.13 0.84 -5.93
C ASP A 36 -9.62 1.82 -4.86
N TYR A 37 -10.36 1.98 -3.76
CA TYR A 37 -9.95 2.86 -2.67
C TYR A 37 -8.70 2.34 -1.97
N CYS A 38 -8.68 1.05 -1.62
CA CYS A 38 -7.53 0.40 -1.03
C CYS A 38 -6.28 0.50 -1.94
N LYS A 39 -6.48 0.29 -3.26
CA LYS A 39 -5.42 0.46 -4.26
C LYS A 39 -4.89 1.87 -4.32
N GLU A 40 -5.73 2.90 -4.19
CA GLU A 40 -5.29 4.29 -4.14
C GLU A 40 -4.46 4.58 -2.88
N VAL A 41 -4.85 4.06 -1.72
CA VAL A 41 -4.06 4.19 -0.48
C VAL A 41 -2.66 3.62 -0.67
N PHE A 42 -2.52 2.46 -1.31
CA PHE A 42 -1.23 1.84 -1.59
C PHE A 42 -0.44 2.51 -2.71
N LYS A 43 -1.05 3.28 -3.59
CA LYS A 43 -0.42 3.85 -4.79
C LYS A 43 0.81 4.71 -4.48
N ASN A 44 0.75 5.47 -3.39
CA ASN A 44 1.82 6.36 -2.97
C ASN A 44 3.11 5.60 -2.61
N TYR A 45 2.98 4.34 -2.20
CA TYR A 45 4.07 3.50 -1.73
C TYR A 45 4.59 2.52 -2.77
N LYS A 46 3.83 2.27 -3.82
CA LYS A 46 4.20 1.32 -4.88
C LYS A 46 5.54 1.66 -5.53
N HIS A 47 5.89 2.94 -5.54
CA HIS A 47 7.11 3.46 -6.15
C HIS A 47 8.21 3.79 -5.13
N ASP A 48 7.96 3.61 -3.84
CA ASP A 48 8.95 3.82 -2.79
C ASP A 48 9.83 2.59 -2.61
N PRO A 49 11.14 2.65 -2.94
CA PRO A 49 12.04 1.53 -2.75
C PRO A 49 12.50 1.37 -1.29
N GLU A 50 12.33 2.38 -0.44
CA GLU A 50 12.76 2.33 0.97
C GLU A 50 11.72 1.67 1.86
N LEU A 51 10.44 1.67 1.46
CA LEU A 51 9.40 0.96 2.17
C LEU A 51 9.45 -0.54 1.84
N GLU A 52 9.74 -1.37 2.82
CA GLU A 52 9.60 -2.83 2.69
C GLU A 52 8.16 -3.24 3.03
N VAL A 53 7.48 -3.88 2.07
CA VAL A 53 6.16 -4.47 2.29
C VAL A 53 6.31 -5.98 2.46
N VAL A 54 5.81 -6.52 3.57
CA VAL A 54 5.72 -7.96 3.82
C VAL A 54 4.25 -8.35 3.87
N LEU A 55 3.83 -9.12 2.88
CA LEU A 55 2.46 -9.59 2.73
C LEU A 55 2.39 -11.09 3.04
N VAL A 56 1.65 -11.46 4.08
CA VAL A 56 1.39 -12.86 4.42
C VAL A 56 -0.09 -13.16 4.18
N PHE A 57 -0.35 -14.13 3.32
CA PHE A 57 -1.71 -14.57 3.00
C PHE A 57 -1.81 -16.10 3.04
N GLY A 58 -3.03 -16.64 3.00
CA GLY A 58 -3.24 -18.08 2.93
C GLY A 58 -4.51 -18.49 3.67
N LYS A 59 -4.73 -19.76 3.81
CA LYS A 59 -5.75 -20.54 4.49
C LYS A 59 -6.29 -21.67 3.60
N ASN A 60 -6.29 -21.50 2.28
CA ASN A 60 -6.81 -22.51 1.36
C ASN A 60 -5.66 -23.27 0.70
N GLU A 61 -5.33 -24.45 1.22
CA GLU A 61 -4.18 -25.23 0.79
C GLU A 61 -4.20 -25.61 -0.70
N ARG A 62 -5.38 -25.67 -1.32
CA ARG A 62 -5.55 -26.07 -2.73
C ARG A 62 -6.02 -24.94 -3.67
N GLU A 63 -6.34 -23.77 -3.12
CA GLU A 63 -6.94 -22.68 -3.89
C GLU A 63 -6.41 -21.32 -3.39
N ALA A 64 -5.10 -21.12 -3.55
CA ALA A 64 -4.45 -19.86 -3.16
C ALA A 64 -5.12 -18.63 -3.77
N GLY A 65 -5.69 -18.76 -4.97
CA GLY A 65 -6.44 -17.71 -5.65
C GLY A 65 -7.72 -17.25 -4.94
N LYS A 66 -8.28 -18.07 -4.04
CA LYS A 66 -9.40 -17.64 -3.18
C LYS A 66 -8.94 -16.77 -2.00
N SER A 67 -7.69 -16.92 -1.60
CA SER A 67 -7.09 -16.12 -0.53
C SER A 67 -6.54 -14.78 -1.06
N LEU A 68 -5.93 -14.79 -2.23
CA LEU A 68 -5.43 -13.61 -2.94
C LEU A 68 -5.62 -13.86 -4.45
N ASN A 69 -6.50 -13.11 -5.10
CA ASN A 69 -6.73 -13.28 -6.53
C ASN A 69 -5.54 -12.77 -7.36
N LYS A 70 -5.49 -13.18 -8.64
CA LYS A 70 -4.34 -12.90 -9.50
C LYS A 70 -4.15 -11.41 -9.78
N ASN A 71 -5.23 -10.64 -9.91
CA ASN A 71 -5.16 -9.19 -10.16
C ASN A 71 -4.56 -8.44 -8.98
N ASP A 72 -4.94 -8.80 -7.75
CA ASP A 72 -4.42 -8.19 -6.54
C ASP A 72 -2.98 -8.65 -6.25
N LEU A 73 -2.64 -9.91 -6.57
CA LEU A 73 -1.27 -10.38 -6.56
C LEU A 73 -0.39 -9.55 -7.52
N ASP A 74 -0.83 -9.33 -8.75
CA ASP A 74 -0.08 -8.54 -9.74
C ASP A 74 0.03 -7.07 -9.33
N PHE A 75 -0.99 -6.54 -8.65
CA PHE A 75 -0.90 -5.22 -8.02
C PHE A 75 0.24 -5.15 -7.01
N PHE A 76 0.33 -6.11 -6.09
CA PHE A 76 1.40 -6.16 -5.10
C PHE A 76 2.78 -6.44 -5.72
N LYS A 77 2.88 -7.27 -6.74
CA LYS A 77 4.13 -7.47 -7.49
C LYS A 77 4.69 -6.16 -8.09
N GLY A 78 3.85 -5.15 -8.25
CA GLY A 78 4.26 -3.82 -8.71
C GLY A 78 5.11 -3.01 -7.72
N PHE A 79 5.14 -3.37 -6.44
CA PHE A 79 5.95 -2.67 -5.43
C PHE A 79 7.44 -2.85 -5.68
N LYS A 80 8.26 -1.85 -5.27
CA LYS A 80 9.70 -1.85 -5.48
C LYS A 80 10.45 -2.75 -4.50
N ASN A 81 9.93 -2.89 -3.29
CA ASN A 81 10.50 -3.69 -2.22
C ASN A 81 9.39 -4.48 -1.53
N ILE A 82 9.24 -5.74 -1.87
CA ILE A 82 8.15 -6.58 -1.36
C ILE A 82 8.56 -8.03 -1.18
N THR A 83 8.04 -8.63 -0.12
CA THR A 83 8.02 -10.07 0.10
C THR A 83 6.58 -10.54 0.22
N ILE A 84 6.19 -11.55 -0.57
CA ILE A 84 4.90 -12.21 -0.47
C ILE A 84 5.11 -13.63 0.03
N ILE A 85 4.40 -13.98 1.10
CA ILE A 85 4.52 -15.23 1.84
C ILE A 85 3.18 -15.95 1.84
N TYR A 86 3.21 -17.26 1.60
CA TYR A 86 2.03 -18.10 1.71
C TYR A 86 2.07 -18.94 2.99
N CYS A 87 1.11 -18.72 3.88
CA CYS A 87 0.96 -19.44 5.13
C CYS A 87 -0.39 -20.17 5.15
N LYS A 88 -0.39 -21.49 4.92
CA LYS A 88 -1.61 -22.32 4.79
C LYS A 88 -2.52 -22.29 6.01
N ASP A 89 -1.95 -22.13 7.19
CA ASP A 89 -2.67 -22.16 8.47
C ASP A 89 -2.98 -20.75 9.00
N LEU A 90 -2.77 -19.71 8.20
CA LEU A 90 -3.01 -18.34 8.61
C LEU A 90 -4.50 -18.09 8.89
N HIS A 91 -4.80 -17.61 10.12
CA HIS A 91 -6.12 -17.10 10.47
C HIS A 91 -6.06 -15.74 11.16
N ALA A 92 -4.89 -15.32 11.58
CA ALA A 92 -4.66 -14.00 12.16
C ALA A 92 -4.83 -12.89 11.12
N LYS A 93 -5.32 -11.73 11.56
CA LYS A 93 -5.35 -10.48 10.81
C LYS A 93 -4.60 -9.45 11.64
N PHE A 94 -3.46 -9.07 11.12
CA PHE A 94 -2.57 -8.12 11.77
C PHE A 94 -1.96 -7.19 10.73
N TYR A 95 -2.01 -5.91 11.04
CA TYR A 95 -1.49 -4.84 10.21
C TYR A 95 -0.59 -3.97 11.05
N SER A 96 0.63 -3.69 10.61
CA SER A 96 1.51 -2.79 11.33
C SER A 96 2.50 -2.08 10.43
N ASN A 97 2.94 -0.93 10.88
CA ASN A 97 4.12 -0.24 10.39
C ASN A 97 5.11 -0.06 11.56
N GLU A 98 6.22 0.63 11.33
CA GLU A 98 7.27 0.83 12.34
C GLU A 98 6.82 1.58 13.60
N LYS A 99 5.58 2.14 13.64
CA LYS A 99 5.08 2.96 14.74
C LYS A 99 3.85 2.41 15.43
N GLU A 100 3.02 1.68 14.73
CA GLU A 100 1.68 1.33 15.17
C GLU A 100 1.25 -0.02 14.61
N GLY A 101 0.29 -0.66 15.28
CA GLY A 101 -0.24 -1.95 14.89
C GLY A 101 -1.72 -2.10 15.21
N LEU A 102 -2.39 -2.94 14.46
CA LEU A 102 -3.79 -3.30 14.58
C LEU A 102 -3.96 -4.81 14.54
N LEU A 103 -4.40 -5.40 15.64
CA LEU A 103 -4.86 -6.77 15.71
C LEU A 103 -6.38 -6.78 15.60
N THR A 104 -6.95 -7.50 14.64
CA THR A 104 -8.37 -7.34 14.31
C THR A 104 -9.01 -8.62 13.78
N SER A 105 -10.33 -8.65 13.75
CA SER A 105 -11.10 -9.65 13.00
C SER A 105 -11.21 -9.32 11.50
N LEU A 106 -10.90 -8.07 11.10
CA LEU A 106 -11.06 -7.53 9.75
C LEU A 106 -10.00 -8.10 8.79
N ASN A 107 -10.44 -8.78 7.73
CA ASN A 107 -9.58 -9.13 6.61
C ASN A 107 -9.34 -7.89 5.72
N LEU A 108 -8.30 -7.92 4.89
CA LEU A 108 -8.08 -6.88 3.88
C LEU A 108 -9.00 -7.13 2.67
N LEU A 109 -10.29 -6.87 2.84
CA LEU A 109 -11.34 -7.09 1.85
C LEU A 109 -12.14 -5.81 1.62
N ASP A 110 -12.58 -5.60 0.37
CA ASP A 110 -13.34 -4.45 -0.10
C ASP A 110 -14.72 -4.26 0.56
N LYS A 111 -15.37 -5.37 0.94
CA LYS A 111 -16.77 -5.39 1.42
C LYS A 111 -16.95 -5.72 2.90
N CYS A 112 -15.87 -5.98 3.64
CA CYS A 112 -15.99 -6.36 5.05
C CYS A 112 -16.52 -5.22 5.93
N MET A 113 -16.49 -3.98 5.46
CA MET A 113 -16.85 -2.80 6.24
C MET A 113 -18.35 -2.49 6.22
N GLU A 114 -19.09 -2.96 5.20
CA GLU A 114 -20.48 -2.55 5.05
C GLU A 114 -21.49 -3.46 5.79
N ASN A 115 -21.16 -4.75 6.02
CA ASN A 115 -22.15 -5.73 6.50
C ASN A 115 -21.68 -6.64 7.62
N ASN A 116 -20.41 -6.57 8.06
CA ASN A 116 -19.89 -7.46 9.08
C ASN A 116 -19.66 -6.72 10.40
N ILE A 117 -19.87 -7.45 11.51
CA ILE A 117 -19.47 -6.96 12.83
C ILE A 117 -17.97 -7.27 12.98
N GLU A 118 -17.17 -6.22 12.90
CA GLU A 118 -15.73 -6.30 13.03
C GLU A 118 -15.25 -5.45 14.20
N TYR A 119 -14.17 -5.91 14.85
CA TYR A 119 -13.52 -5.17 15.93
C TYR A 119 -12.01 -5.41 15.92
N GLY A 120 -11.29 -4.53 16.60
CA GLY A 120 -9.83 -4.63 16.68
C GLY A 120 -9.27 -3.83 17.85
N ILE A 121 -8.02 -4.15 18.14
CA ILE A 121 -7.21 -3.46 19.14
C ILE A 121 -6.05 -2.79 18.40
N TYR A 122 -6.07 -1.46 18.44
CA TYR A 122 -4.99 -0.61 17.95
C TYR A 122 -4.01 -0.31 19.06
N PHE A 123 -2.73 -0.27 18.75
CA PHE A 123 -1.67 0.05 19.70
C PHE A 123 -0.46 0.67 18.98
N THR A 124 0.32 1.43 19.71
CA THR A 124 1.50 2.11 19.20
C THR A 124 2.79 1.47 19.72
N ASN A 125 3.86 1.59 18.95
CA ASN A 125 5.20 1.23 19.38
C ASN A 125 5.63 2.17 20.52
N SER A 126 5.61 1.66 21.75
CA SER A 126 5.90 2.41 22.97
C SER A 126 7.22 1.97 23.55
N LEU A 127 8.02 2.93 23.98
CA LEU A 127 9.24 2.68 24.77
C LEU A 127 8.92 2.31 26.23
N SER A 128 7.64 2.31 26.62
CA SER A 128 7.22 1.94 27.96
C SER A 128 7.45 0.45 28.23
N PRO A 129 8.12 0.07 29.31
CA PRO A 129 8.33 -1.34 29.66
C PRO A 129 7.03 -2.07 30.05
N ILE A 130 5.94 -1.33 30.28
CA ILE A 130 4.63 -1.87 30.67
C ILE A 130 3.78 -2.18 29.44
N ASP A 131 3.90 -1.39 28.35
CA ASP A 131 3.12 -1.57 27.14
C ASP A 131 3.94 -2.35 26.09
N LYS A 132 3.87 -3.67 26.18
CA LYS A 132 4.62 -4.59 25.31
C LYS A 132 3.82 -5.13 24.12
N LEU A 133 2.54 -4.76 23.98
CA LEU A 133 1.64 -5.39 23.01
C LEU A 133 2.17 -5.27 21.58
N TYR A 134 2.72 -4.10 21.20
CA TYR A 134 3.30 -3.91 19.88
C TYR A 134 4.50 -4.86 19.65
N SER A 135 5.45 -4.89 20.57
CA SER A 135 6.67 -5.70 20.44
C SER A 135 6.36 -7.20 20.44
N GLU A 136 5.39 -7.65 21.23
CA GLU A 136 4.94 -9.04 21.28
C GLU A 136 4.20 -9.45 20.01
N ALA A 137 3.28 -8.60 19.51
CA ALA A 137 2.53 -8.86 18.28
C ALA A 137 3.45 -8.88 17.04
N VAL A 138 4.35 -7.90 16.92
CA VAL A 138 5.34 -7.87 15.83
C VAL A 138 6.34 -9.02 15.98
N GLY A 139 6.78 -9.34 17.21
CA GLY A 139 7.67 -10.47 17.47
C GLY A 139 7.10 -11.80 16.98
N TYR A 140 5.86 -12.13 17.35
CA TYR A 140 5.19 -13.34 16.87
C TYR A 140 4.93 -13.32 15.36
N THR A 141 4.57 -12.15 14.82
CA THR A 141 4.41 -11.97 13.37
C THR A 141 5.72 -12.28 12.63
N ASN A 142 6.85 -11.83 13.16
CA ASN A 142 8.16 -12.14 12.59
C ASN A 142 8.49 -13.63 12.65
N GLU A 143 8.08 -14.36 13.69
CA GLU A 143 8.21 -15.82 13.72
C GLU A 143 7.41 -16.49 12.59
N VAL A 144 6.18 -16.04 12.34
CA VAL A 144 5.36 -16.51 11.21
C VAL A 144 6.04 -16.23 9.88
N ILE A 145 6.58 -15.01 9.69
CA ILE A 145 7.30 -14.60 8.47
C ILE A 145 8.54 -15.47 8.25
N MET A 146 9.34 -15.71 9.31
CA MET A 146 10.59 -16.45 9.22
C MET A 146 10.40 -17.96 9.02
N THR A 147 9.24 -18.51 9.38
CA THR A 147 8.95 -19.95 9.28
C THR A 147 8.07 -20.32 8.09
N SER A 148 7.48 -19.34 7.40
CA SER A 148 6.60 -19.56 6.26
C SER A 148 7.33 -19.37 4.92
N PRO A 149 6.99 -20.15 3.86
CA PRO A 149 7.67 -20.07 2.59
C PRO A 149 7.33 -18.78 1.82
N CYS A 150 8.36 -18.11 1.33
CA CYS A 150 8.22 -17.02 0.37
C CYS A 150 7.76 -17.55 -0.97
N VAL A 151 6.80 -16.85 -1.59
CA VAL A 151 6.31 -17.16 -2.94
C VAL A 151 6.69 -16.10 -3.97
N TYR A 152 6.98 -14.89 -3.50
CA TYR A 152 7.52 -13.81 -4.32
C TYR A 152 8.42 -12.91 -3.49
N VAL A 153 9.58 -12.55 -4.03
CA VAL A 153 10.50 -11.59 -3.40
C VAL A 153 11.08 -10.66 -4.45
N LYS A 154 10.92 -9.37 -4.25
CA LYS A 154 11.54 -8.31 -5.04
C LYS A 154 12.31 -7.39 -4.12
N ARG A 155 13.53 -7.03 -4.50
CA ARG A 155 14.40 -6.16 -3.70
C ARG A 155 14.95 -5.00 -4.52
N PRO A 156 15.09 -3.81 -3.92
CA PRO A 156 15.68 -2.65 -4.55
C PRO A 156 17.21 -2.77 -4.64
N HIS A 157 17.77 -2.25 -5.71
CA HIS A 157 19.19 -2.08 -5.93
C HIS A 157 19.56 -0.61 -5.72
N TYR A 158 20.60 -0.38 -4.91
CA TYR A 158 21.11 0.95 -4.64
C TYR A 158 22.57 1.09 -5.07
N LYS A 159 22.91 2.23 -5.64
CA LYS A 159 24.27 2.69 -5.77
C LYS A 159 24.65 3.48 -4.52
N LYS A 160 25.72 3.06 -3.84
CA LYS A 160 26.26 3.79 -2.70
C LYS A 160 27.34 4.76 -3.18
N GLU A 161 27.20 6.03 -2.86
CA GLU A 161 28.14 7.10 -3.15
C GLU A 161 28.69 7.68 -1.85
N PHE A 162 29.83 8.38 -1.92
CA PHE A 162 30.48 9.02 -0.76
C PHE A 162 30.66 8.08 0.44
N LEU A 163 31.39 6.99 0.26
CA LEU A 163 31.68 6.01 1.31
C LEU A 163 30.40 5.41 1.97
N GLY A 164 29.31 5.36 1.22
CA GLY A 164 28.05 4.79 1.70
C GLY A 164 27.10 5.77 2.40
N LEU A 165 27.45 7.05 2.45
CA LEU A 165 26.59 8.09 3.08
C LEU A 165 25.38 8.48 2.23
N LYS A 166 25.46 8.28 0.92
CA LYS A 166 24.36 8.54 -0.03
C LYS A 166 24.00 7.27 -0.78
N LYS A 167 22.73 6.92 -0.75
CA LYS A 167 22.14 5.83 -1.53
C LYS A 167 21.30 6.41 -2.66
N THR A 168 21.50 5.94 -3.89
CA THR A 168 20.67 6.28 -5.03
C THR A 168 20.00 5.00 -5.53
N TYR A 169 18.66 4.98 -5.56
CA TYR A 169 17.90 3.86 -6.12
C TYR A 169 18.16 3.74 -7.61
N LEU A 170 18.44 2.53 -8.09
CA LEU A 170 18.68 2.22 -9.50
C LEU A 170 17.50 1.48 -10.13
N SER A 171 17.14 0.34 -9.53
CA SER A 171 16.11 -0.56 -10.05
C SER A 171 15.66 -1.50 -8.93
N SER A 172 14.68 -2.37 -9.24
CA SER A 172 14.36 -3.49 -8.37
C SER A 172 14.41 -4.79 -9.15
N GLU A 173 14.91 -5.84 -8.51
CA GLU A 173 15.04 -7.16 -9.10
C GLU A 173 14.13 -8.17 -8.39
N VAL A 174 13.52 -9.05 -9.20
CA VAL A 174 12.77 -10.20 -8.69
C VAL A 174 13.76 -11.31 -8.37
N LEU A 175 13.97 -11.58 -7.08
CA LEU A 175 14.89 -12.61 -6.61
C LEU A 175 14.25 -13.99 -6.54
N TRP A 176 12.91 -14.03 -6.41
CA TRP A 176 12.15 -15.26 -6.27
C TRP A 176 10.72 -15.05 -6.78
N ASP A 177 10.24 -15.96 -7.61
CA ASP A 177 8.85 -16.03 -8.03
C ASP A 177 8.44 -17.48 -8.31
N VAL A 178 7.57 -18.02 -7.46
CA VAL A 178 6.95 -19.35 -7.59
C VAL A 178 5.44 -19.24 -7.49
N THR A 179 4.91 -18.06 -7.79
CA THR A 179 3.47 -17.80 -7.68
C THR A 179 2.66 -18.62 -8.68
N ASP A 180 3.16 -18.85 -9.89
CA ASP A 180 2.48 -19.69 -10.87
C ASP A 180 2.39 -21.15 -10.41
N GLU A 181 3.44 -21.67 -9.77
CA GLU A 181 3.44 -23.01 -9.18
C GLU A 181 2.41 -23.10 -8.05
N LEU A 182 2.39 -22.12 -7.16
CA LEU A 182 1.42 -22.06 -6.05
C LEU A 182 -0.03 -22.05 -6.57
N TYR A 183 -0.34 -21.17 -7.52
CA TYR A 183 -1.71 -21.02 -8.03
C TYR A 183 -2.18 -22.20 -8.89
N GLN A 184 -1.25 -22.96 -9.45
CA GLN A 184 -1.54 -24.17 -10.21
C GLN A 184 -1.41 -25.46 -9.36
N ASN A 185 -1.23 -25.34 -8.05
CA ASN A 185 -1.00 -26.47 -7.13
C ASN A 185 0.16 -27.37 -7.55
N ARG A 186 1.19 -26.81 -8.17
CA ARG A 186 2.41 -27.54 -8.53
C ARG A 186 3.40 -27.52 -7.37
N LYS A 187 4.23 -28.53 -7.29
CA LYS A 187 5.34 -28.56 -6.32
C LYS A 187 6.38 -27.49 -6.66
N TYR A 188 6.85 -26.78 -5.67
CA TYR A 188 7.93 -25.79 -5.80
C TYR A 188 8.92 -25.91 -4.64
N THR A 189 10.13 -25.41 -4.86
CA THR A 189 11.16 -25.29 -3.82
C THR A 189 10.74 -24.25 -2.80
N LYS A 190 10.81 -24.58 -1.51
CA LYS A 190 10.49 -23.64 -0.44
C LYS A 190 11.74 -22.87 -0.06
N LYS A 191 11.67 -21.54 -0.10
CA LYS A 191 12.66 -20.63 0.44
C LYS A 191 12.02 -19.77 1.52
N LEU A 192 12.78 -19.46 2.55
CA LEU A 192 12.33 -18.66 3.70
C LEU A 192 12.78 -17.21 3.54
N TYR A 193 12.20 -16.32 4.32
CA TYR A 193 12.57 -14.90 4.32
C TYR A 193 14.07 -14.69 4.59
N SER A 194 14.68 -15.49 5.45
CA SER A 194 16.11 -15.44 5.78
C SER A 194 17.04 -15.70 4.58
N ASP A 195 16.55 -16.39 3.53
CA ASP A 195 17.33 -16.66 2.32
C ASP A 195 17.51 -15.41 1.45
N PHE A 196 16.75 -14.34 1.73
CA PHE A 196 16.70 -13.10 0.95
C PHE A 196 17.06 -11.90 1.83
N LYS A 197 18.24 -11.91 2.44
CA LYS A 197 18.67 -10.86 3.37
C LYS A 197 18.98 -9.56 2.65
N GLY A 198 18.18 -8.53 2.95
CA GLY A 198 18.55 -7.13 2.81
C GLY A 198 18.59 -6.57 1.40
N GLU A 199 19.02 -5.32 1.33
CA GLU A 199 19.29 -4.57 0.10
C GLU A 199 20.39 -5.26 -0.71
N ILE A 200 20.22 -5.38 -2.01
CA ILE A 200 21.33 -5.79 -2.89
C ILE A 200 22.28 -4.61 -3.03
N ASN A 201 23.39 -4.68 -2.33
CA ASN A 201 24.46 -3.69 -2.46
C ASN A 201 25.30 -3.99 -3.70
N ILE A 202 25.13 -3.21 -4.75
CA ILE A 202 25.99 -3.30 -5.92
C ILE A 202 27.30 -2.60 -5.60
N THR A 203 28.31 -3.36 -5.18
CA THR A 203 29.70 -2.90 -5.05
C THR A 203 30.51 -3.13 -6.32
N LYS A 204 29.94 -3.78 -7.35
CA LYS A 204 30.55 -3.94 -8.67
C LYS A 204 29.81 -3.10 -9.69
N GLU A 205 30.52 -2.32 -10.46
CA GLU A 205 30.05 -1.62 -11.64
C GLU A 205 29.38 -2.62 -12.61
N LEU A 206 28.08 -2.83 -12.45
CA LEU A 206 27.29 -3.33 -13.56
C LEU A 206 27.25 -2.16 -14.56
N LYS A 207 28.09 -2.23 -15.59
CA LYS A 207 27.91 -1.37 -16.75
C LYS A 207 26.47 -1.61 -17.21
N PRO A 208 25.62 -0.57 -17.24
CA PRO A 208 24.25 -0.75 -17.70
C PRO A 208 24.32 -1.34 -19.10
N ASN A 209 23.66 -2.47 -19.30
CA ASN A 209 23.52 -3.04 -20.62
C ASN A 209 22.80 -1.99 -21.46
N ARG A 210 23.48 -1.46 -22.46
CA ARG A 210 23.00 -0.34 -23.28
C ARG A 210 21.67 -0.65 -23.95
N GLU A 211 21.36 -1.94 -24.11
CA GLU A 211 20.09 -2.43 -24.66
C GLU A 211 18.94 -2.38 -23.64
N GLU A 212 19.18 -2.72 -22.37
CA GLU A 212 18.16 -2.60 -21.31
C GLU A 212 17.82 -1.14 -21.00
N PHE A 213 18.85 -0.26 -20.96
CA PHE A 213 18.64 1.17 -20.79
C PHE A 213 17.83 1.76 -21.96
N ASN A 214 18.16 1.37 -23.20
CA ASN A 214 17.42 1.81 -24.38
C ASN A 214 15.98 1.22 -24.43
N ASN A 215 15.76 0.00 -23.95
CA ASN A 215 14.44 -0.59 -23.84
C ASN A 215 13.58 0.12 -22.79
N THR A 216 14.12 0.40 -21.61
CA THR A 216 13.44 1.17 -20.56
C THR A 216 13.13 2.60 -21.02
N VAL A 217 14.06 3.28 -21.68
CA VAL A 217 13.86 4.62 -22.27
C VAL A 217 12.82 4.57 -23.41
N ASN A 218 12.81 3.49 -24.19
CA ASN A 218 11.85 3.32 -25.28
C ASN A 218 10.46 2.92 -24.78
N GLU A 219 10.35 2.18 -23.67
CA GLU A 219 9.08 1.90 -23.00
C GLU A 219 8.50 3.17 -22.37
N VAL A 220 9.30 3.93 -21.65
CA VAL A 220 8.90 5.25 -21.10
C VAL A 220 8.51 6.21 -22.22
N LYS A 221 9.25 6.23 -23.35
CA LYS A 221 8.89 7.02 -24.53
C LYS A 221 7.64 6.49 -25.23
N LYS A 222 7.40 5.17 -25.25
CA LYS A 222 6.18 4.58 -25.79
C LYS A 222 4.97 4.87 -24.90
N GLU A 223 5.12 4.83 -23.57
CA GLU A 223 4.06 5.26 -22.65
C GLU A 223 3.79 6.76 -22.76
N TYR A 224 4.85 7.58 -22.81
CA TYR A 224 4.74 9.02 -23.00
C TYR A 224 4.15 9.38 -24.37
N ASN A 225 4.49 8.65 -25.44
CA ASN A 225 3.91 8.84 -26.77
C ASN A 225 2.53 8.19 -26.92
N LYS A 226 2.21 7.09 -26.20
CA LYS A 226 0.85 6.58 -26.08
C LYS A 226 -0.08 7.58 -25.41
N SER A 227 0.38 8.27 -24.37
CA SER A 227 -0.39 9.36 -23.76
C SER A 227 -0.58 10.57 -24.69
N ARG A 228 0.30 10.76 -25.68
CA ARG A 228 0.16 11.82 -26.71
C ARG A 228 -0.68 11.45 -27.93
N VAL A 229 -0.70 10.16 -28.30
CA VAL A 229 -1.47 9.67 -29.48
C VAL A 229 -2.96 9.50 -29.15
N TYR A 230 -3.34 9.42 -27.86
CA TYR A 230 -4.75 9.44 -27.45
C TYR A 230 -5.35 10.85 -27.38
N ASP A 231 -4.59 11.89 -27.77
CA ASP A 231 -5.01 13.30 -27.65
C ASP A 231 -5.73 13.83 -28.90
N ASN A 232 -6.25 12.95 -29.77
CA ASN A 232 -7.03 13.41 -30.93
C ASN A 232 -8.39 12.72 -31.14
N SER A 233 -8.97 12.06 -30.13
CA SER A 233 -10.41 11.81 -30.13
C SER A 233 -10.86 11.27 -28.76
N ASN A 234 -11.50 12.11 -27.98
CA ASN A 234 -12.01 11.95 -26.61
C ASN A 234 -10.99 12.22 -25.50
N SER A 235 -10.88 13.47 -25.14
CA SER A 235 -10.15 13.97 -23.99
C SER A 235 -10.77 13.48 -22.67
N TYR A 236 -10.26 12.38 -22.11
CA TYR A 236 -10.27 12.23 -20.67
C TYR A 236 -9.01 12.92 -20.13
N HIS A 237 -9.06 14.25 -20.05
CA HIS A 237 -8.20 14.98 -19.14
C HIS A 237 -8.52 14.42 -17.76
N GLN A 238 -7.54 13.81 -17.11
CA GLN A 238 -7.58 13.62 -15.67
C GLN A 238 -7.51 15.04 -15.08
N GLU A 239 -8.67 15.68 -14.97
CA GLU A 239 -8.78 17.02 -14.41
C GLU A 239 -8.39 16.93 -12.94
N TYR A 240 -7.37 17.68 -12.56
CA TYR A 240 -7.02 17.83 -11.16
C TYR A 240 -7.99 18.82 -10.53
N GLY A 241 -8.47 18.47 -9.34
CA GLY A 241 -9.21 19.36 -8.48
C GLY A 241 -8.37 19.84 -7.30
N TYR A 242 -9.05 20.51 -6.39
CA TYR A 242 -8.44 21.02 -5.16
C TYR A 242 -9.35 20.69 -3.98
N CYS A 243 -8.77 20.28 -2.87
CA CYS A 243 -9.51 20.06 -1.64
C CYS A 243 -10.20 21.36 -1.22
N ILE A 244 -11.51 21.33 -1.06
CA ILE A 244 -12.30 22.54 -0.75
C ILE A 244 -11.97 23.13 0.62
N ARG A 245 -11.36 22.36 1.53
CA ARG A 245 -10.94 22.81 2.86
C ARG A 245 -9.52 23.34 2.89
N THR A 246 -8.57 22.61 2.29
CA THR A 246 -7.13 22.85 2.44
C THR A 246 -6.48 23.46 1.22
N GLY A 247 -7.15 23.47 0.05
CA GLY A 247 -6.59 23.93 -1.21
C GLY A 247 -5.54 22.99 -1.83
N VAL A 248 -5.23 21.88 -1.22
CA VAL A 248 -4.27 20.88 -1.73
C VAL A 248 -4.81 20.25 -3.01
N ARG A 249 -3.93 20.03 -3.98
CA ARG A 249 -4.28 19.40 -5.26
C ARG A 249 -4.62 17.92 -5.07
N ILE A 250 -5.78 17.52 -5.56
CA ILE A 250 -6.34 16.16 -5.50
C ILE A 250 -6.93 15.78 -6.86
N PRO A 251 -7.24 14.51 -7.15
CA PRO A 251 -8.02 14.16 -8.34
C PRO A 251 -9.34 14.90 -8.36
N PHE A 252 -9.77 15.35 -9.57
CA PHE A 252 -11.05 16.05 -9.71
C PHE A 252 -12.21 15.06 -9.61
N ASP A 253 -12.96 15.13 -8.52
CA ASP A 253 -14.21 14.41 -8.34
C ASP A 253 -15.16 15.26 -7.51
N VAL A 254 -16.25 15.71 -8.14
CA VAL A 254 -17.26 16.57 -7.49
C VAL A 254 -17.93 15.89 -6.31
N LYS A 255 -17.95 14.55 -6.28
CA LYS A 255 -18.51 13.78 -5.17
C LYS A 255 -17.51 13.57 -4.03
N LYS A 256 -16.21 13.82 -4.27
CA LYS A 256 -15.13 13.64 -3.29
C LYS A 256 -14.21 14.87 -3.26
N PRO A 257 -14.73 16.07 -2.92
CA PRO A 257 -13.97 17.31 -3.06
C PRO A 257 -13.00 17.58 -1.90
N PHE A 258 -12.75 16.61 -1.03
CA PHE A 258 -11.82 16.71 0.09
C PHE A 258 -10.55 15.89 -0.14
N SER A 259 -9.41 16.36 0.39
CA SER A 259 -8.30 15.47 0.70
C SER A 259 -8.73 14.49 1.81
N TYR A 260 -8.04 13.36 1.92
CA TYR A 260 -8.35 12.34 2.92
C TYR A 260 -8.41 12.92 4.35
N GLU A 261 -7.41 13.72 4.75
CA GLU A 261 -7.37 14.37 6.07
C GLU A 261 -8.55 15.33 6.31
N ALA A 262 -8.92 16.08 5.26
CA ALA A 262 -10.05 16.99 5.36
C ALA A 262 -11.38 16.25 5.38
N TYR A 263 -11.47 15.12 4.69
CA TYR A 263 -12.65 14.26 4.70
C TYR A 263 -12.87 13.63 6.07
N GLN A 264 -11.82 13.12 6.74
CA GLN A 264 -11.95 12.59 8.10
C GLN A 264 -12.57 13.56 9.08
N THR A 265 -12.13 14.83 9.03
CA THR A 265 -12.71 15.87 9.90
C THR A 265 -14.13 16.27 9.49
N TRP A 266 -14.47 16.19 8.20
CA TRP A 266 -15.82 16.46 7.72
C TRP A 266 -16.77 15.33 8.10
N ALA A 267 -16.35 14.07 7.97
CA ALA A 267 -17.14 12.87 8.24
C ALA A 267 -17.62 12.75 9.71
N ILE A 268 -16.93 13.39 10.65
CA ILE A 268 -17.35 13.43 12.05
C ILE A 268 -18.70 14.17 12.22
N PHE A 269 -18.96 15.17 11.38
CA PHE A 269 -20.10 16.07 11.51
C PHE A 269 -21.12 15.92 10.39
N GLU A 270 -20.74 15.33 9.25
CA GLU A 270 -21.55 15.11 8.04
C GLU A 270 -22.38 16.34 7.60
N ASN A 271 -21.86 17.53 7.84
CA ASN A 271 -22.55 18.76 7.48
C ASN A 271 -22.30 19.11 6.02
N TRP A 272 -23.21 18.72 5.14
CA TRP A 272 -23.13 18.96 3.69
C TRP A 272 -23.08 20.43 3.29
N ASN A 273 -23.58 21.33 4.12
CA ASN A 273 -23.65 22.77 3.87
C ASN A 273 -22.59 23.56 4.65
N TYR A 274 -21.67 22.85 5.31
CA TYR A 274 -20.57 23.54 5.99
C TYR A 274 -19.72 24.34 5.00
N ARG A 275 -19.47 25.60 5.32
CA ARG A 275 -18.76 26.53 4.44
C ARG A 275 -17.28 26.20 4.40
N GLU A 276 -16.76 25.95 3.19
CA GLU A 276 -15.37 25.59 2.95
C GLU A 276 -14.60 26.69 2.21
N ASN A 277 -13.28 26.61 2.17
CA ASN A 277 -12.41 27.73 1.85
C ASN A 277 -12.04 27.84 0.37
N TYR A 278 -12.08 26.73 -0.40
CA TYR A 278 -11.54 26.69 -1.76
C TYR A 278 -12.56 26.10 -2.75
N CYS A 279 -12.42 26.50 -4.01
CA CYS A 279 -13.18 25.92 -5.12
C CYS A 279 -12.50 24.63 -5.62
N HIS A 280 -13.24 23.52 -5.67
CA HIS A 280 -12.70 22.23 -6.10
C HIS A 280 -12.13 22.24 -7.51
N LYS A 281 -12.72 23.00 -8.42
CA LYS A 281 -12.29 23.07 -9.83
C LYS A 281 -11.07 23.98 -10.03
N THR A 282 -11.03 25.11 -9.37
CA THR A 282 -10.04 26.18 -9.67
C THR A 282 -8.96 26.36 -8.61
N GLY A 283 -9.15 25.81 -7.40
CA GLY A 283 -8.28 26.04 -6.25
C GLY A 283 -8.28 27.45 -5.70
N LYS A 284 -9.11 28.35 -6.24
CA LYS A 284 -9.23 29.72 -5.73
C LYS A 284 -9.99 29.75 -4.41
N GLU A 285 -9.68 30.71 -3.56
CA GLU A 285 -10.43 30.95 -2.33
C GLU A 285 -11.92 31.18 -2.64
N SER A 286 -12.78 30.48 -1.92
CA SER A 286 -14.22 30.54 -2.08
C SER A 286 -14.90 31.58 -1.20
N ASN A 287 -14.18 32.05 -0.17
CA ASN A 287 -14.73 32.91 0.89
C ASN A 287 -16.00 32.31 1.53
N GLY A 288 -15.96 30.99 1.79
CA GLY A 288 -17.06 30.26 2.41
C GLY A 288 -18.27 30.00 1.50
N ARG A 289 -18.12 30.13 0.17
CA ARG A 289 -19.20 29.86 -0.80
C ARG A 289 -19.24 28.43 -1.31
N THR A 290 -18.20 27.63 -1.01
CA THR A 290 -18.19 26.20 -1.32
C THR A 290 -18.56 25.36 -0.11
N SER A 291 -19.03 24.16 -0.36
CA SER A 291 -19.39 23.14 0.64
C SER A 291 -19.34 21.75 0.00
N MET A 292 -19.53 20.69 0.76
CA MET A 292 -19.64 19.32 0.22
C MET A 292 -20.79 19.23 -0.80
N ALA A 293 -21.92 19.91 -0.54
CA ALA A 293 -23.06 19.93 -1.46
C ALA A 293 -22.78 20.75 -2.74
N ASN A 294 -21.94 21.78 -2.67
CA ASN A 294 -21.61 22.70 -3.77
C ASN A 294 -20.09 22.96 -3.79
N PRO A 295 -19.27 22.02 -4.27
CA PRO A 295 -17.81 22.14 -4.17
C PRO A 295 -17.17 23.07 -5.21
N ILE A 296 -17.94 23.56 -6.18
CA ILE A 296 -17.46 24.43 -7.28
C ILE A 296 -18.18 25.76 -7.22
N LEU A 297 -17.41 26.86 -7.49
CA LEU A 297 -17.94 28.21 -7.62
C LEU A 297 -18.50 28.45 -9.04
#